data_196f4a6c35a896228671fb731979fbb0
#
_entry.id   196f4a6c35a896228671fb731979fbb0
#
_cell.length_a   1.000
_cell.length_b   1.000
_cell.length_c   1.000
_cell.angle_alpha   90.00
_cell.angle_beta   90.00
_cell.angle_gamma   90.00
#
_symmetry.space_group_name_H-M   'P 1'
#
loop_
_entity.id
_entity.type
_entity.pdbx_description
1 polymer ?
#
loop_
_entity_poly.entity_id
_entity_poly.type
_entity_poly.pdbx_seq_one_letter_code
_entity_poly.pdbx_strand_id
1 'polypeptide(L)'
;EDPAYEEALKICRQGIELAESLGLAGRAHLVESATTISSAIIDAAHELDVDVIVTGTRALTGFRAWWTNSTADQIVRNAGLPVFIVPQENEDDADDDEAEYF
;
A
#
# COMPACT_ATOMS: atom_id res chain seq x y z
N GLU A 1 -21.57 10.48 -7.79
CA GLU A 1 -20.32 10.21 -7.51
C GLU A 1 -20.15 9.39 -6.30
N ASP A 2 -19.25 8.51 -6.31
CA ASP A 2 -18.99 7.59 -5.24
C ASP A 2 -17.92 8.22 -4.36
N PRO A 3 -18.24 8.53 -3.11
CA PRO A 3 -17.24 9.15 -2.24
C PRO A 3 -16.00 8.29 -2.04
N ALA A 4 -16.15 6.98 -2.07
CA ALA A 4 -14.99 6.12 -1.90
C ALA A 4 -14.06 6.22 -3.10
N TYR A 5 -14.62 6.34 -4.28
CA TYR A 5 -13.83 6.47 -5.48
C TYR A 5 -13.10 7.82 -5.48
N GLU A 6 -13.79 8.87 -5.05
CA GLU A 6 -13.18 10.19 -4.98
C GLU A 6 -12.04 10.22 -3.98
N GLU A 7 -12.24 9.57 -2.85
CA GLU A 7 -11.20 9.54 -1.84
C GLU A 7 -9.99 8.75 -2.35
N ALA A 8 -10.22 7.65 -3.03
CA ALA A 8 -9.13 6.84 -3.57
C ALA A 8 -8.34 7.64 -4.61
N LEU A 9 -9.03 8.39 -5.46
CA LEU A 9 -8.34 9.21 -6.43
C LEU A 9 -7.50 10.28 -5.76
N LYS A 10 -8.01 10.87 -4.69
CA LYS A 10 -7.29 11.89 -3.98
C LYS A 10 -6.01 11.34 -3.41
N ILE A 11 -6.07 10.15 -2.83
CA ILE A 11 -4.90 9.51 -2.25
C ILE A 11 -3.88 9.20 -3.33
N CYS A 12 -4.32 8.69 -4.46
CA CYS A 12 -3.42 8.41 -5.56
C CYS A 12 -2.76 9.67 -6.07
N ARG A 13 -3.53 10.76 -6.14
CA ARG A 13 -2.98 12.00 -6.63
C ARG A 13 -1.90 12.53 -5.71
N GLN A 14 -2.10 12.40 -4.41
CA GLN A 14 -1.10 12.81 -3.45
C GLN A 14 0.17 11.98 -3.61
N GLY A 15 0.02 10.70 -3.84
CA GLY A 15 1.17 9.84 -4.04
C GLY A 15 1.92 10.17 -5.31
N ILE A 16 1.20 10.50 -6.38
CA ILE A 16 1.82 10.86 -7.64
C ILE A 16 2.61 12.15 -7.46
N GLU A 17 2.04 13.12 -6.75
CA GLU A 17 2.74 14.37 -6.55
C GLU A 17 4.02 14.16 -5.76
N LEU A 18 3.98 13.30 -4.77
CA LEU A 18 5.16 13.01 -4.00
C LEU A 18 6.20 12.32 -4.87
N ALA A 19 5.79 11.34 -5.66
CA ALA A 19 6.72 10.64 -6.52
C ALA A 19 7.39 11.60 -7.49
N GLU A 20 6.60 12.49 -8.06
CA GLU A 20 7.16 13.44 -9.02
C GLU A 20 8.10 14.42 -8.35
N SER A 21 7.84 14.78 -7.12
CA SER A 21 8.73 15.68 -6.43
C SER A 21 10.08 15.02 -6.16
N LEU A 22 10.13 13.71 -6.22
CA LEU A 22 11.36 12.99 -6.02
C LEU A 22 11.99 12.53 -7.34
N GLY A 23 11.46 13.01 -8.44
CA GLY A 23 12.02 12.67 -9.74
C GLY A 23 11.50 11.38 -10.33
N LEU A 24 10.41 10.85 -9.79
CA LEU A 24 9.86 9.60 -10.28
C LEU A 24 8.56 9.87 -11.01
N ALA A 25 8.18 8.97 -11.88
CA ALA A 25 6.90 9.07 -12.55
C ALA A 25 5.89 8.26 -11.76
N GLY A 26 4.70 8.80 -11.59
CA GLY A 26 3.67 8.11 -10.86
C GLY A 26 2.41 7.97 -11.70
N ARG A 27 1.63 6.93 -11.41
CA ARG A 27 0.41 6.70 -12.15
C ARG A 27 -0.58 6.04 -11.22
N ALA A 28 -1.82 6.46 -11.27
CA ALA A 28 -2.84 5.87 -10.42
C ALA A 28 -3.41 4.63 -11.06
N HIS A 29 -3.75 3.66 -10.23
CA HIS A 29 -4.39 2.45 -10.71
C HIS A 29 -5.38 2.05 -9.64
N LEU A 30 -6.65 2.22 -9.90
CA LEU A 30 -7.69 1.90 -8.94
C LEU A 30 -8.27 0.54 -9.27
N VAL A 31 -8.46 -0.25 -8.26
CA VAL A 31 -8.94 -1.60 -8.43
C VAL A 31 -10.22 -1.76 -7.62
N GLU A 32 -11.24 -2.29 -8.27
CA GLU A 32 -12.45 -2.60 -7.60
C GLU A 32 -12.38 -4.08 -7.38
N SER A 33 -12.36 -4.52 -6.16
CA SER A 33 -12.08 -5.91 -5.90
C SER A 33 -13.29 -6.59 -5.30
N ALA A 34 -13.61 -7.74 -5.82
CA ALA A 34 -14.65 -8.57 -5.25
C ALA A 34 -14.02 -9.69 -4.45
N THR A 35 -12.71 -9.66 -4.25
CA THR A 35 -12.03 -10.72 -3.54
C THR A 35 -11.28 -10.09 -2.37
N THR A 36 -10.27 -10.74 -1.88
CA THR A 36 -9.54 -10.22 -0.75
C THR A 36 -8.58 -9.13 -1.21
N ILE A 37 -8.14 -8.32 -0.27
CA ILE A 37 -7.22 -7.24 -0.56
C ILE A 37 -5.90 -7.80 -1.09
N SER A 38 -5.42 -8.89 -0.48
CA SER A 38 -4.15 -9.45 -0.92
C SER A 38 -4.25 -9.95 -2.36
N SER A 39 -5.35 -10.60 -2.71
CA SER A 39 -5.52 -11.07 -4.08
C SER A 39 -5.58 -9.92 -5.05
N ALA A 40 -6.27 -8.85 -4.68
CA ALA A 40 -6.39 -7.70 -5.57
C ALA A 40 -5.02 -7.07 -5.81
N ILE A 41 -4.19 -6.97 -4.78
CA ILE A 41 -2.87 -6.39 -4.92
C ILE A 41 -1.99 -7.28 -5.81
N ILE A 42 -2.03 -8.58 -5.57
CA ILE A 42 -1.20 -9.50 -6.34
C ILE A 42 -1.62 -9.51 -7.80
N ASP A 43 -2.93 -9.52 -8.04
CA ASP A 43 -3.40 -9.53 -9.42
C ASP A 43 -3.02 -8.24 -10.14
N ALA A 44 -3.15 -7.12 -9.46
CA ALA A 44 -2.78 -5.85 -10.08
C ALA A 44 -1.27 -5.80 -10.36
N ALA A 45 -0.47 -6.34 -9.44
CA ALA A 45 0.97 -6.35 -9.64
C ALA A 45 1.35 -7.16 -10.87
N HIS A 46 0.69 -8.29 -11.07
CA HIS A 46 0.99 -9.11 -12.23
C HIS A 46 0.44 -8.48 -13.51
N GLU A 47 -0.73 -7.85 -13.41
CA GLU A 47 -1.30 -7.23 -14.56
C GLU A 47 -0.45 -6.05 -15.03
N LEU A 48 0.11 -5.31 -14.10
CA LEU A 48 0.95 -4.17 -14.44
C LEU A 48 2.40 -4.58 -14.66
N ASP A 49 2.71 -5.85 -14.47
CA ASP A 49 4.04 -6.37 -14.70
C ASP A 49 5.08 -5.59 -13.90
N VAL A 50 4.83 -5.40 -12.64
CA VAL A 50 5.76 -4.64 -11.81
C VAL A 50 6.94 -5.51 -11.39
N ASP A 51 8.01 -4.88 -10.97
CA ASP A 51 9.20 -5.59 -10.54
C ASP A 51 9.22 -5.80 -9.03
N VAL A 52 8.52 -4.99 -8.29
CA VAL A 52 8.52 -5.08 -6.84
C VAL A 52 7.24 -4.46 -6.33
N ILE A 53 6.77 -4.97 -5.21
CA ILE A 53 5.60 -4.40 -4.56
C ILE A 53 6.10 -3.70 -3.30
N VAL A 54 5.68 -2.45 -3.11
CA VAL A 54 6.03 -1.70 -1.92
C VAL A 54 4.73 -1.31 -1.26
N THR A 55 4.57 -1.66 0.00
CA THR A 55 3.32 -1.35 0.67
C THR A 55 3.62 -0.89 2.09
N GLY A 56 2.82 0.01 2.60
CA GLY A 56 2.94 0.46 3.97
C GLY A 56 1.98 -0.29 4.85
N THR A 57 2.20 -0.20 6.14
CA THR A 57 1.31 -0.88 7.07
C THR A 57 0.33 0.06 7.70
N ARG A 58 0.48 1.37 7.49
CA ARG A 58 -0.45 2.29 8.11
C ARG A 58 -1.75 2.32 7.34
N ALA A 59 -2.82 2.12 8.06
CA ALA A 59 -4.11 2.22 7.43
C ALA A 59 -4.54 3.67 7.47
N LEU A 60 -5.16 4.12 6.41
CA LEU A 60 -5.69 5.46 6.40
C LEU A 60 -7.02 5.44 7.13
N THR A 61 -7.45 6.57 7.57
CA THR A 61 -8.74 6.67 8.24
C THR A 61 -9.80 6.07 7.34
N GLY A 62 -10.56 5.17 7.86
CA GLY A 62 -11.60 4.51 7.09
C GLY A 62 -11.14 3.23 6.46
N PHE A 63 -9.84 2.97 6.44
CA PHE A 63 -9.36 1.74 5.83
C PHE A 63 -8.53 0.93 6.80
N ARG A 64 -8.50 1.31 8.06
CA ARG A 64 -7.57 0.68 8.96
C ARG A 64 -7.83 -0.80 9.15
N ALA A 65 -9.01 -1.24 8.83
CA ALA A 65 -9.32 -2.63 9.10
C ALA A 65 -8.82 -3.59 8.03
N TRP A 66 -8.38 -3.10 6.88
CA TRP A 66 -8.06 -4.04 5.83
C TRP A 66 -6.61 -4.52 5.81
N TRP A 67 -5.73 -3.87 6.55
CA TRP A 67 -4.37 -4.35 6.55
C TRP A 67 -4.15 -5.16 7.82
N THR A 68 -3.84 -6.44 7.67
CA THR A 68 -3.63 -7.31 8.81
C THR A 68 -2.37 -8.10 8.57
N ASN A 69 -1.93 -8.82 9.58
CA ASN A 69 -0.78 -9.66 9.43
C ASN A 69 -1.03 -10.75 8.40
N SER A 70 -2.25 -11.23 8.30
CA SER A 70 -2.53 -12.26 7.31
C SER A 70 -2.53 -11.68 5.91
N THR A 71 -2.91 -10.41 5.73
CA THR A 71 -2.83 -9.78 4.43
C THR A 71 -1.37 -9.69 3.99
N ALA A 72 -0.50 -9.25 4.89
CA ALA A 72 0.91 -9.13 4.57
C ALA A 72 1.49 -10.50 4.24
N ASP A 73 1.13 -11.49 5.03
CA ASP A 73 1.65 -12.83 4.83
C ASP A 73 1.24 -13.38 3.47
N GLN A 74 -0.01 -13.16 3.09
CA GLN A 74 -0.48 -13.65 1.81
C GLN A 74 0.21 -12.98 0.64
N ILE A 75 0.47 -11.69 0.75
CA ILE A 75 1.15 -11.00 -0.33
C ILE A 75 2.56 -11.53 -0.46
N VAL A 76 3.26 -11.67 0.66
CA VAL A 76 4.64 -12.14 0.62
C VAL A 76 4.71 -13.56 0.06
N ARG A 77 3.78 -14.41 0.47
CA ARG A 77 3.84 -15.79 0.03
C ARG A 77 3.42 -16.02 -1.40
N ASN A 78 2.50 -15.22 -1.88
CA ASN A 78 1.89 -15.53 -3.16
C ASN A 78 2.20 -14.58 -4.30
N ALA A 79 2.91 -13.49 -4.04
CA ALA A 79 3.13 -12.54 -5.10
C ALA A 79 4.17 -13.00 -6.12
N GLY A 80 5.12 -13.80 -5.69
CA GLY A 80 6.17 -14.23 -6.59
C GLY A 80 7.09 -13.09 -6.99
N LEU A 81 7.10 -12.00 -6.21
CA LEU A 81 7.89 -10.83 -6.49
C LEU A 81 8.47 -10.33 -5.18
N PRO A 82 9.53 -9.57 -5.22
CA PRO A 82 10.01 -8.94 -3.99
C PRO A 82 8.94 -8.03 -3.41
N VAL A 83 8.78 -8.06 -2.11
CA VAL A 83 7.79 -7.25 -1.44
C VAL A 83 8.48 -6.50 -0.31
N PHE A 84 8.34 -5.18 -0.32
CA PHE A 84 8.92 -4.35 0.70
C PHE A 84 7.76 -3.84 1.55
N ILE A 85 7.83 -4.09 2.83
CA ILE A 85 6.77 -3.64 3.73
C ILE A 85 7.36 -2.53 4.58
N VAL A 86 6.77 -1.35 4.48
CA VAL A 86 7.29 -0.17 5.17
C VAL A 86 6.46 0.03 6.42
N PRO A 87 7.03 -0.16 7.58
CA PRO A 87 6.26 0.03 8.81
C PRO A 87 5.98 1.51 9.01
N GLN A 88 4.79 1.80 9.54
CA GLN A 88 4.42 3.16 9.76
C GLN A 88 4.87 3.56 11.14
N GLU A 89 5.56 4.64 11.25
CA GLU A 89 5.96 5.11 12.53
C GLU A 89 4.80 5.81 13.15
N ASN A 90 4.52 5.48 14.38
CA ASN A 90 3.41 6.09 15.05
C ASN A 90 3.99 7.16 15.91
N GLU A 91 3.40 8.33 15.93
CA GLU A 91 3.88 9.38 16.74
C GLU A 91 3.97 9.00 18.17
N ASP A 92 3.05 8.20 18.64
CA ASP A 92 3.08 7.80 20.01
C ASP A 92 4.22 6.90 20.31
N ASP A 93 4.73 6.20 19.32
CA ASP A 93 5.81 5.28 19.54
C ASP A 93 7.11 5.88 19.16
N ALA A 94 7.14 7.07 18.78
CA ALA A 94 8.35 7.66 18.30
C ALA A 94 9.43 7.57 19.30
N ASP A 95 9.05 7.55 20.57
CA ASP A 95 10.06 7.49 21.51
C ASP A 95 10.63 6.20 21.68
N ASP A 96 9.91 5.21 21.51
CA ASP A 96 10.43 3.97 21.76
C ASP A 96 11.15 3.42 20.75
N ASP A 97 11.21 3.98 19.88
CA ASP A 97 11.67 3.41 18.82
C ASP A 97 12.93 2.97 18.77
N GLU A 98 13.64 3.27 19.37
CA GLU A 98 14.89 2.91 19.26
C GLU A 98 14.89 1.57 18.88
N ALA A 99 13.96 1.06 18.90
CA ALA A 99 13.92 -0.16 18.76
C ALA A 99 14.49 -0.71 17.70
N GLU A 100 14.06 -1.46 17.27
CA GLU A 100 14.53 -2.19 16.56
C GLU A 100 14.06 -2.23 15.32
N TYR A 101 14.50 -1.85 14.61
CA TYR A 101 14.15 -1.87 13.40
C TYR A 101 15.00 -2.71 12.74
N PHE A 102 14.83 -3.20 11.82
CA PHE A 102 15.66 -3.98 11.08
C PHE A 102 15.26 -3.94 9.80
#